data_79553e6343df2c13f9f5022f1e9cae4b
#
_entry.id   79553e6343df2c13f9f5022f1e9cae4b
#
_cell.length_a   1.000
_cell.length_b   1.000
_cell.length_c   1.000
_cell.angle_alpha   90.00
_cell.angle_beta   90.00
_cell.angle_gamma   90.00
#
_symmetry.space_group_name_H-M   'P 1'
#
loop_
_entity.id
_entity.type
_entity.pdbx_description
1 polymer ?
#
loop_
_entity_poly.entity_id
_entity_poly.type
_entity_poly.pdbx_seq_one_letter_code
_entity_poly.pdbx_strand_id
1 'polypeptide(L)'
;MANCLNGSIRHVARSFCRLLAPALLIVLAACADRPGHELLVPGPVASVEGAKVVTVFVATTRNRIAADATHFGTERDLHLTYAEYKISIPPTHQQSKIEWPQGTPDPRRDFVTLSERLLDEAQFRTAIENQHAGKRKADVSVFVHGFNTNFQEALYRTAQLTGDSQSDAASVLFAWPSEASITGYVADKDAVTFSRDRLVDVLTMFGRDSRIGSIVVTGHSMGCWLTAEAVRQLRLTGKNDVIRRLRVILAAPDIDVDVFRAQVAVIGPLDPPMTVLVSKDDVALSVSEFISGKRKRVGAIDITNPRVQEAAKRAHILVLDIGNLPANDTFRHDRFAEMAALMPRDANQRGDLRQAGVFVFDTVGATLASPFTLASRVVGGGGSE
;
A
#
# COMPACT_ATOMS: atom_id res chain seq x y z
N MET A 1 -1.54 -59.47 -23.21
CA MET A 1 -1.81 -58.02 -23.37
C MET A 1 -2.38 -57.33 -22.14
N ALA A 2 -2.75 -58.03 -21.06
CA ALA A 2 -3.37 -57.36 -19.86
C ALA A 2 -2.39 -56.78 -18.85
N ASN A 3 -1.09 -57.10 -18.90
CA ASN A 3 -0.11 -56.64 -17.89
C ASN A 3 0.56 -55.27 -18.18
N CYS A 4 0.46 -54.73 -19.39
CA CYS A 4 1.02 -53.41 -19.71
C CYS A 4 0.12 -52.23 -19.34
N LEU A 5 -1.19 -52.42 -19.26
CA LEU A 5 -2.13 -51.34 -18.91
C LEU A 5 -2.13 -50.98 -17.41
N ASN A 6 -1.84 -51.92 -16.53
CA ASN A 6 -1.81 -51.67 -15.07
C ASN A 6 -0.57 -50.88 -14.60
N GLY A 7 0.52 -50.88 -15.33
CA GLY A 7 1.72 -50.10 -15.02
C GLY A 7 1.55 -48.59 -15.27
N SER A 8 0.94 -48.21 -16.39
CA SER A 8 0.71 -46.81 -16.77
C SER A 8 -0.26 -46.10 -15.85
N ILE A 9 -1.35 -46.75 -15.41
CA ILE A 9 -2.35 -46.18 -14.51
C ILE A 9 -1.75 -45.91 -13.12
N ARG A 10 -0.88 -46.78 -12.64
CA ARG A 10 -0.20 -46.59 -11.34
C ARG A 10 0.84 -45.47 -11.36
N HIS A 11 1.50 -45.20 -12.46
CA HIS A 11 2.43 -44.09 -12.61
C HIS A 11 1.71 -42.77 -12.72
N VAL A 12 0.60 -42.67 -13.44
CA VAL A 12 -0.22 -41.44 -13.55
C VAL A 12 -0.86 -41.11 -12.19
N ALA A 13 -1.40 -42.09 -11.48
CA ALA A 13 -1.99 -41.88 -10.14
C ALA A 13 -0.93 -41.42 -9.11
N ARG A 14 0.30 -41.96 -9.13
CA ARG A 14 1.39 -41.54 -8.25
C ARG A 14 1.91 -40.16 -8.57
N SER A 15 1.94 -39.74 -9.85
CA SER A 15 2.30 -38.37 -10.24
C SER A 15 1.22 -37.37 -9.86
N PHE A 16 -0.05 -37.72 -9.98
CA PHE A 16 -1.18 -36.87 -9.56
C PHE A 16 -1.21 -36.67 -8.04
N CYS A 17 -0.98 -37.71 -7.23
CA CYS A 17 -0.85 -37.56 -5.77
C CYS A 17 0.37 -36.72 -5.35
N ARG A 18 1.48 -36.75 -6.09
CA ARG A 18 2.66 -35.93 -5.77
C ARG A 18 2.49 -34.45 -6.08
N LEU A 19 1.57 -34.08 -6.96
CA LEU A 19 1.22 -32.70 -7.28
C LEU A 19 0.07 -32.18 -6.41
N LEU A 20 -0.83 -33.07 -5.93
CA LEU A 20 -1.92 -32.70 -5.03
C LEU A 20 -1.46 -32.44 -3.58
N ALA A 21 -0.42 -33.12 -3.11
CA ALA A 21 0.09 -32.95 -1.75
C ALA A 21 0.65 -31.53 -1.49
N PRO A 22 1.50 -30.92 -2.35
CA PRO A 22 1.95 -29.55 -2.14
C PRO A 22 0.83 -28.53 -2.37
N ALA A 23 -0.13 -28.78 -3.27
CA ALA A 23 -1.29 -27.92 -3.47
C ALA A 23 -2.19 -27.92 -2.23
N LEU A 24 -2.39 -29.07 -1.59
CA LEU A 24 -3.17 -29.19 -0.36
C LEU A 24 -2.46 -28.54 0.84
N LEU A 25 -1.13 -28.60 0.91
CA LEU A 25 -0.33 -27.90 1.92
C LEU A 25 -0.38 -26.38 1.77
N ILE A 26 -0.45 -25.86 0.55
CA ILE A 26 -0.62 -24.43 0.28
C ILE A 26 -2.02 -23.97 0.72
N VAL A 27 -3.05 -24.80 0.52
CA VAL A 27 -4.43 -24.48 0.99
C VAL A 27 -4.52 -24.53 2.52
N LEU A 28 -3.80 -25.42 3.19
CA LEU A 28 -3.76 -25.52 4.65
C LEU A 28 -2.98 -24.37 5.31
N ALA A 29 -1.95 -23.84 4.63
CA ALA A 29 -1.22 -22.67 5.09
C ALA A 29 -2.03 -21.37 4.94
N ALA A 30 -3.07 -21.35 4.09
CA ALA A 30 -3.99 -20.21 3.95
C ALA A 30 -5.02 -20.11 5.08
N CYS A 31 -5.08 -21.09 5.99
CA CYS A 31 -5.92 -21.08 7.19
C CYS A 31 -5.20 -20.54 8.44
N ALA A 32 -4.12 -19.76 8.31
CA ALA A 32 -3.67 -18.93 9.42
C ALA A 32 -4.81 -17.96 9.76
N ASP A 33 -5.28 -17.97 11.01
CA ASP A 33 -6.37 -17.11 11.47
C ASP A 33 -6.02 -15.66 11.16
N ARG A 34 -6.79 -15.06 10.23
CA ARG A 34 -6.64 -13.65 9.91
C ARG A 34 -7.15 -12.81 11.07
N PRO A 35 -6.57 -11.62 11.30
CA PRO A 35 -7.04 -10.73 12.36
C PRO A 35 -8.53 -10.45 12.20
N GLY A 36 -9.30 -10.76 13.22
CA GLY A 36 -10.75 -10.59 13.26
C GLY A 36 -11.19 -9.30 13.94
N HIS A 37 -12.51 -9.13 14.08
CA HIS A 37 -13.11 -7.93 14.68
C HIS A 37 -12.73 -7.74 16.16
N GLU A 38 -12.34 -8.80 16.85
CA GLU A 38 -11.90 -8.77 18.25
C GLU A 38 -10.72 -7.82 18.47
N LEU A 39 -9.89 -7.60 17.45
CA LEU A 39 -8.75 -6.69 17.52
C LEU A 39 -9.16 -5.20 17.50
N LEU A 40 -10.36 -4.90 17.06
CA LEU A 40 -10.90 -3.53 17.05
C LEU A 40 -11.50 -3.14 18.40
N VAL A 41 -11.90 -4.14 19.21
CA VAL A 41 -12.46 -3.88 20.53
C VAL A 41 -11.40 -3.26 21.42
N PRO A 42 -11.64 -2.05 21.99
CA PRO A 42 -10.68 -1.43 22.86
C PRO A 42 -10.30 -2.33 24.04
N GLY A 43 -9.01 -2.55 24.20
CA GLY A 43 -8.50 -3.30 25.34
C GLY A 43 -8.72 -2.54 26.66
N PRO A 44 -8.81 -3.25 27.81
CA PRO A 44 -8.99 -2.63 29.12
C PRO A 44 -7.75 -1.86 29.59
N VAL A 45 -6.66 -1.89 28.85
CA VAL A 45 -5.36 -1.38 29.27
C VAL A 45 -5.07 -0.06 28.57
N ALA A 46 -4.78 0.96 29.36
CA ALA A 46 -4.16 2.18 28.87
C ALA A 46 -2.80 1.87 28.21
N SER A 47 -2.33 2.78 27.36
CA SER A 47 -0.98 2.72 26.80
C SER A 47 0.07 2.49 27.90
N VAL A 48 1.05 1.63 27.62
CA VAL A 48 2.17 1.36 28.52
C VAL A 48 3.30 2.35 28.28
N GLU A 49 4.17 2.51 29.28
CA GLU A 49 5.36 3.36 29.16
C GLU A 49 6.23 2.93 27.97
N GLY A 50 6.68 3.89 27.19
CA GLY A 50 7.49 3.65 25.98
C GLY A 50 6.69 3.26 24.72
N ALA A 51 5.38 2.98 24.82
CA ALA A 51 4.55 2.75 23.68
C ALA A 51 4.24 4.05 22.91
N LYS A 52 4.18 3.96 21.58
CA LYS A 52 3.76 5.08 20.72
C LYS A 52 2.27 4.96 20.42
N VAL A 53 1.49 5.99 20.74
CA VAL A 53 0.06 6.02 20.37
C VAL A 53 -0.10 6.81 19.09
N VAL A 54 -0.73 6.20 18.09
CA VAL A 54 -1.07 6.83 16.82
C VAL A 54 -2.57 6.91 16.65
N THR A 55 -3.03 7.99 16.01
CA THR A 55 -4.42 8.14 15.60
C THR A 55 -4.53 7.86 14.11
N VAL A 56 -5.43 6.95 13.73
CA VAL A 56 -5.80 6.67 12.34
C VAL A 56 -7.24 7.10 12.13
N PHE A 57 -7.43 8.05 11.24
CA PHE A 57 -8.74 8.43 10.73
C PHE A 57 -9.13 7.48 9.59
N VAL A 58 -10.39 7.14 9.50
CA VAL A 58 -10.91 6.24 8.48
C VAL A 58 -11.99 6.93 7.67
N ALA A 59 -11.89 6.84 6.34
CA ALA A 59 -12.99 7.07 5.42
C ALA A 59 -13.23 5.76 4.65
N THR A 60 -14.44 5.22 4.68
CA THR A 60 -14.69 3.88 4.12
C THR A 60 -15.98 3.80 3.33
N THR A 61 -15.96 2.96 2.28
CA THR A 61 -17.10 2.50 1.48
C THR A 61 -17.51 1.07 1.84
N ARG A 62 -16.98 0.53 2.93
CA ARG A 62 -17.44 -0.74 3.51
C ARG A 62 -18.74 -0.54 4.25
N ASN A 63 -19.64 -1.51 4.17
CA ASN A 63 -20.83 -1.54 5.01
C ASN A 63 -20.45 -1.65 6.50
N ARG A 64 -21.27 -1.09 7.37
CA ARG A 64 -21.22 -1.38 8.81
C ARG A 64 -21.93 -2.70 9.10
N ILE A 65 -21.31 -3.54 9.94
CA ILE A 65 -21.90 -4.83 10.33
C ILE A 65 -23.11 -4.59 11.24
N ALA A 66 -23.06 -3.56 12.12
CA ALA A 66 -24.18 -3.10 12.91
C ALA A 66 -24.22 -1.57 12.90
N ALA A 67 -25.41 -0.99 13.12
CA ALA A 67 -25.65 0.44 12.96
C ALA A 67 -24.84 1.33 13.91
N ASP A 68 -24.52 0.84 15.09
CA ASP A 68 -23.78 1.50 16.18
C ASP A 68 -22.31 1.04 16.29
N ALA A 69 -21.90 0.10 15.42
CA ALA A 69 -20.55 -0.47 15.46
C ALA A 69 -19.57 0.28 14.54
N THR A 70 -18.31 0.33 14.98
CA THR A 70 -17.15 0.71 14.16
C THR A 70 -16.56 -0.48 13.42
N HIS A 71 -17.29 -1.59 13.36
CA HIS A 71 -16.90 -2.80 12.65
C HIS A 71 -17.43 -2.77 11.22
N PHE A 72 -16.52 -2.94 10.26
CA PHE A 72 -16.81 -2.85 8.83
C PHE A 72 -16.66 -4.22 8.16
N GLY A 73 -17.64 -4.56 7.32
CA GLY A 73 -17.69 -5.79 6.55
C GLY A 73 -17.00 -5.70 5.20
N THR A 74 -17.37 -6.62 4.31
CA THR A 74 -16.85 -6.69 2.93
C THR A 74 -17.87 -6.16 1.90
N GLU A 75 -19.10 -5.92 2.30
CA GLU A 75 -20.13 -5.38 1.42
C GLU A 75 -19.90 -3.88 1.13
N ARG A 76 -20.46 -3.43 0.03
CA ARG A 76 -20.31 -2.06 -0.49
C ARG A 76 -21.38 -1.14 0.07
N ASP A 77 -20.99 0.07 0.50
CA ASP A 77 -21.89 1.16 0.85
C ASP A 77 -21.64 2.36 -0.07
N LEU A 78 -22.71 2.92 -0.62
CA LEU A 78 -22.65 4.12 -1.47
C LEU A 78 -22.25 5.37 -0.67
N HIS A 79 -22.45 5.36 0.63
CA HIS A 79 -22.14 6.49 1.51
C HIS A 79 -20.80 6.27 2.20
N LEU A 80 -20.03 7.36 2.36
CA LEU A 80 -18.84 7.32 3.19
C LEU A 80 -19.23 7.24 4.66
N THR A 81 -18.61 6.30 5.35
CA THR A 81 -18.61 6.28 6.82
C THR A 81 -17.23 6.74 7.31
N TYR A 82 -17.23 7.55 8.37
CA TYR A 82 -16.01 8.06 8.98
C TYR A 82 -15.85 7.52 10.39
N ALA A 83 -14.59 7.23 10.76
CA ALA A 83 -14.24 6.78 12.10
C ALA A 83 -12.86 7.26 12.51
N GLU A 84 -12.58 7.18 13.80
CA GLU A 84 -11.29 7.43 14.42
C GLU A 84 -10.89 6.25 15.28
N TYR A 85 -9.65 5.80 15.14
CA TYR A 85 -9.05 4.78 15.97
C TYR A 85 -7.77 5.29 16.60
N LYS A 86 -7.55 4.99 17.88
CA LYS A 86 -6.27 5.16 18.54
C LYS A 86 -5.64 3.79 18.75
N ILE A 87 -4.42 3.63 18.25
CA ILE A 87 -3.71 2.37 18.29
C ILE A 87 -2.39 2.57 19.04
N SER A 88 -2.15 1.70 20.02
CA SER A 88 -0.88 1.60 20.72
C SER A 88 0.06 0.70 19.95
N ILE A 89 1.24 1.21 19.63
CA ILE A 89 2.35 0.49 19.04
C ILE A 89 3.30 0.13 20.20
N PRO A 90 3.69 -1.15 20.37
CA PRO A 90 4.46 -1.58 21.54
C PRO A 90 5.85 -0.96 21.56
N PRO A 91 6.48 -0.83 22.76
CA PRO A 91 7.85 -0.33 22.88
C PRO A 91 8.89 -1.26 22.22
N THR A 92 8.53 -2.52 21.95
CA THR A 92 9.35 -3.51 21.25
C THR A 92 9.18 -3.52 19.75
N HIS A 93 8.43 -2.55 19.20
CA HIS A 93 8.11 -2.48 17.77
C HIS A 93 9.37 -2.52 16.89
N GLN A 94 9.27 -3.32 15.83
CA GLN A 94 10.29 -3.40 14.79
C GLN A 94 9.76 -2.73 13.52
N GLN A 95 10.54 -1.80 12.99
CA GLN A 95 10.20 -1.07 11.76
C GLN A 95 9.61 -1.98 10.70
N SER A 96 8.58 -1.49 9.99
CA SER A 96 7.81 -2.14 8.91
C SER A 96 7.02 -3.39 9.30
N LYS A 97 7.14 -3.89 10.52
CA LYS A 97 6.36 -5.02 11.03
C LYS A 97 5.08 -4.58 11.70
N ILE A 98 4.17 -5.52 11.85
CA ILE A 98 2.99 -5.39 12.71
C ILE A 98 3.08 -6.54 13.69
N GLU A 99 3.23 -6.21 14.95
CA GLU A 99 3.22 -7.19 16.03
C GLU A 99 1.78 -7.58 16.35
N TRP A 100 1.31 -8.63 15.64
CA TRP A 100 -0.04 -9.15 15.79
C TRP A 100 -0.22 -9.90 17.10
N PRO A 101 -1.30 -9.64 17.88
CA PRO A 101 -1.60 -10.40 19.06
C PRO A 101 -1.78 -11.89 18.78
N GLN A 102 -1.17 -12.73 19.64
CA GLN A 102 -1.37 -14.17 19.64
C GLN A 102 -2.28 -14.56 20.82
N GLY A 103 -3.55 -14.19 20.76
CA GLY A 103 -4.51 -14.33 21.85
C GLY A 103 -4.90 -12.97 22.46
N THR A 104 -5.00 -12.87 23.80
CA THR A 104 -5.31 -11.59 24.44
C THR A 104 -4.22 -10.55 24.17
N PRO A 105 -4.53 -9.38 23.58
CA PRO A 105 -3.56 -8.36 23.23
C PRO A 105 -2.78 -7.86 24.45
N ASP A 106 -1.44 -7.82 24.35
CA ASP A 106 -0.55 -7.26 25.37
C ASP A 106 0.13 -5.99 24.81
N PRO A 107 -0.19 -4.78 25.31
CA PRO A 107 0.35 -3.53 24.78
C PRO A 107 1.86 -3.36 24.94
N ARG A 108 2.55 -4.27 25.65
CA ARG A 108 4.02 -4.28 25.76
C ARG A 108 4.71 -4.90 24.54
N ARG A 109 3.98 -5.74 23.78
CA ARG A 109 4.55 -6.50 22.66
C ARG A 109 3.70 -6.53 21.41
N ASP A 110 2.41 -6.16 21.51
CA ASP A 110 1.45 -6.24 20.42
C ASP A 110 0.88 -4.86 20.08
N PHE A 111 0.45 -4.69 18.84
CA PHE A 111 -0.43 -3.57 18.48
C PHE A 111 -1.78 -3.74 19.15
N VAL A 112 -2.31 -2.70 19.78
CA VAL A 112 -3.57 -2.74 20.52
C VAL A 112 -4.45 -1.55 20.17
N THR A 113 -5.72 -1.78 19.86
CA THR A 113 -6.72 -0.73 19.75
C THR A 113 -7.06 -0.19 21.14
N LEU A 114 -6.85 1.12 21.34
CA LEU A 114 -7.15 1.79 22.62
C LEU A 114 -8.54 2.43 22.62
N SER A 115 -8.97 2.94 21.46
CA SER A 115 -10.30 3.54 21.31
C SER A 115 -10.75 3.50 19.86
N GLU A 116 -12.05 3.49 19.68
CA GLU A 116 -12.73 3.59 18.39
C GLU A 116 -13.91 4.55 18.52
N ARG A 117 -14.21 5.29 17.47
CA ARG A 117 -15.30 6.25 17.47
C ARG A 117 -15.81 6.49 16.06
N LEU A 118 -17.12 6.38 15.84
CA LEU A 118 -17.77 6.87 14.62
C LEU A 118 -17.79 8.39 14.61
N LEU A 119 -17.63 8.98 13.44
CA LEU A 119 -17.66 10.41 13.21
C LEU A 119 -18.64 10.74 12.08
N ASP A 120 -19.27 11.90 12.14
CA ASP A 120 -19.82 12.54 10.97
C ASP A 120 -18.71 13.28 10.18
N GLU A 121 -19.00 13.77 8.98
CA GLU A 121 -18.01 14.45 8.15
C GLU A 121 -17.42 15.71 8.83
N ALA A 122 -18.23 16.49 9.52
CA ALA A 122 -17.79 17.70 10.20
C ALA A 122 -16.85 17.39 11.38
N GLN A 123 -17.21 16.37 12.17
CA GLN A 123 -16.39 15.85 13.26
C GLN A 123 -15.07 15.29 12.74
N PHE A 124 -15.10 14.53 11.62
CA PHE A 124 -13.92 13.97 10.98
C PHE A 124 -12.94 15.05 10.55
N ARG A 125 -13.41 16.09 9.87
CA ARG A 125 -12.60 17.25 9.45
C ARG A 125 -12.00 17.97 10.67
N THR A 126 -12.82 18.27 11.67
CA THR A 126 -12.38 18.96 12.89
C THR A 126 -11.34 18.14 13.67
N ALA A 127 -11.51 16.82 13.75
CA ALA A 127 -10.57 15.94 14.45
C ALA A 127 -9.19 15.90 13.76
N ILE A 128 -9.16 15.88 12.42
CA ILE A 128 -7.92 15.94 11.63
C ILE A 128 -7.21 17.29 11.86
N GLU A 129 -7.93 18.39 11.87
CA GLU A 129 -7.38 19.73 12.14
C GLU A 129 -6.78 19.83 13.53
N ASN A 130 -7.49 19.34 14.53
CA ASN A 130 -7.06 19.38 15.94
C ASN A 130 -5.80 18.54 16.21
N GLN A 131 -5.50 17.54 15.39
CA GLN A 131 -4.27 16.75 15.52
C GLN A 131 -3.01 17.61 15.35
N HIS A 132 -3.12 18.76 14.73
CA HIS A 132 -2.03 19.70 14.46
C HIS A 132 -2.17 21.01 15.24
N ALA A 133 -2.76 20.95 16.43
CA ALA A 133 -2.93 22.12 17.30
C ALA A 133 -1.58 22.86 17.48
N GLY A 134 -1.54 24.12 17.06
CA GLY A 134 -0.33 24.95 17.07
C GLY A 134 0.39 25.10 15.73
N LYS A 135 0.08 24.31 14.69
CA LYS A 135 0.56 24.53 13.31
C LYS A 135 -0.44 25.34 12.50
N ARG A 136 0.10 26.10 11.54
CA ARG A 136 -0.75 26.96 10.69
C ARG A 136 -1.67 26.15 9.75
N LYS A 137 -1.29 24.92 9.36
CA LYS A 137 -2.05 24.00 8.53
C LYS A 137 -1.76 22.56 8.92
N ALA A 138 -2.77 21.69 8.80
CA ALA A 138 -2.63 20.25 8.99
C ALA A 138 -2.19 19.59 7.67
N ASP A 139 -1.12 18.82 7.70
CA ASP A 139 -0.79 17.92 6.59
C ASP A 139 -1.58 16.61 6.73
N VAL A 140 -1.94 15.99 5.61
CA VAL A 140 -2.73 14.76 5.57
C VAL A 140 -2.03 13.71 4.73
N SER A 141 -1.96 12.47 5.24
CA SER A 141 -1.48 11.30 4.52
C SER A 141 -2.63 10.30 4.36
N VAL A 142 -3.08 10.08 3.13
CA VAL A 142 -4.15 9.12 2.79
C VAL A 142 -3.51 7.83 2.30
N PHE A 143 -3.78 6.72 2.97
CA PHE A 143 -3.36 5.38 2.54
C PHE A 143 -4.56 4.63 1.95
N VAL A 144 -4.35 4.01 0.78
CA VAL A 144 -5.33 3.19 0.06
C VAL A 144 -4.79 1.78 -0.06
N HIS A 145 -5.37 0.84 0.69
CA HIS A 145 -4.87 -0.54 0.80
C HIS A 145 -5.02 -1.36 -0.49
N GLY A 146 -4.36 -2.52 -0.53
CA GLY A 146 -4.34 -3.43 -1.67
C GLY A 146 -5.45 -4.47 -1.67
N PHE A 147 -5.34 -5.41 -2.63
CA PHE A 147 -6.14 -6.61 -2.76
C PHE A 147 -6.02 -7.53 -1.55
N ASN A 148 -7.05 -8.35 -1.32
CA ASN A 148 -7.05 -9.41 -0.29
C ASN A 148 -6.70 -8.88 1.11
N THR A 149 -7.25 -7.72 1.47
CA THR A 149 -6.97 -7.05 2.74
C THR A 149 -8.27 -6.82 3.50
N ASN A 150 -8.41 -7.37 4.71
CA ASN A 150 -9.54 -7.05 5.55
C ASN A 150 -9.37 -5.66 6.21
N PHE A 151 -10.41 -5.20 6.91
CA PHE A 151 -10.41 -3.87 7.52
C PHE A 151 -9.31 -3.72 8.59
N GLN A 152 -9.13 -4.72 9.43
CA GLN A 152 -8.17 -4.74 10.53
C GLN A 152 -6.72 -4.70 10.02
N GLU A 153 -6.45 -5.46 8.98
CA GLU A 153 -5.14 -5.46 8.32
C GLU A 153 -4.82 -4.08 7.72
N ALA A 154 -5.80 -3.46 7.04
CA ALA A 154 -5.63 -2.12 6.48
C ALA A 154 -5.41 -1.07 7.56
N LEU A 155 -6.17 -1.14 8.67
CA LEU A 155 -6.08 -0.23 9.79
C LEU A 155 -4.72 -0.32 10.49
N TYR A 156 -4.28 -1.53 10.84
CA TYR A 156 -3.01 -1.75 11.54
C TYR A 156 -1.81 -1.47 10.62
N ARG A 157 -1.90 -1.75 9.33
CA ARG A 157 -0.89 -1.30 8.36
C ARG A 157 -0.79 0.22 8.30
N THR A 158 -1.91 0.93 8.32
CA THR A 158 -1.89 2.40 8.38
C THR A 158 -1.27 2.90 9.69
N ALA A 159 -1.59 2.27 10.81
CA ALA A 159 -0.99 2.59 12.10
C ALA A 159 0.53 2.34 12.11
N GLN A 160 1.00 1.22 11.54
CA GLN A 160 2.42 0.92 11.40
C GLN A 160 3.14 1.98 10.53
N LEU A 161 2.60 2.30 9.34
CA LEU A 161 3.17 3.33 8.47
C LEU A 161 3.26 4.69 9.18
N THR A 162 2.25 5.03 9.98
CA THR A 162 2.23 6.24 10.82
C THR A 162 3.29 6.18 11.90
N GLY A 163 3.41 5.03 12.56
CA GLY A 163 4.36 4.78 13.64
C GLY A 163 5.81 4.91 13.19
N ASP A 164 6.12 4.37 12.02
CA ASP A 164 7.46 4.38 11.43
C ASP A 164 7.81 5.69 10.75
N SER A 165 6.78 6.41 10.29
CA SER A 165 7.00 7.69 9.62
C SER A 165 7.55 8.74 10.60
N GLN A 166 8.47 9.56 10.08
CA GLN A 166 8.89 10.79 10.75
C GLN A 166 7.94 11.97 10.49
N SER A 167 6.84 11.74 9.74
CA SER A 167 5.86 12.76 9.38
C SER A 167 4.89 13.01 10.54
N ASP A 168 4.51 14.28 10.71
CA ASP A 168 3.44 14.68 11.62
C ASP A 168 2.07 14.74 10.90
N ALA A 169 1.95 14.30 9.66
CA ALA A 169 0.71 14.34 8.90
C ALA A 169 -0.39 13.51 9.59
N ALA A 170 -1.63 14.02 9.57
CA ALA A 170 -2.77 13.24 10.01
C ALA A 170 -2.96 12.02 9.11
N SER A 171 -2.98 10.84 9.70
CA SER A 171 -3.06 9.58 8.95
C SER A 171 -4.50 9.19 8.69
N VAL A 172 -4.84 9.04 7.42
CA VAL A 172 -6.17 8.67 6.94
C VAL A 172 -6.07 7.35 6.17
N LEU A 173 -6.82 6.35 6.60
CA LEU A 173 -7.07 5.15 5.82
C LEU A 173 -8.29 5.36 4.94
N PHE A 174 -8.16 5.21 3.63
CA PHE A 174 -9.31 4.99 2.75
C PHE A 174 -9.53 3.50 2.57
N ALA A 175 -10.54 2.95 3.27
CA ALA A 175 -10.83 1.52 3.29
C ALA A 175 -11.93 1.16 2.29
N TRP A 176 -11.54 0.61 1.14
CA TRP A 176 -12.50 0.07 0.16
C TRP A 176 -12.86 -1.39 0.48
N PRO A 177 -14.04 -1.92 0.05
CA PRO A 177 -14.56 -3.23 0.47
C PRO A 177 -13.92 -4.39 -0.31
N SER A 178 -12.67 -4.74 0.04
CA SER A 178 -12.03 -5.97 -0.40
C SER A 178 -12.68 -7.18 0.29
N GLU A 179 -12.90 -8.24 -0.47
CA GLU A 179 -13.41 -9.53 0.01
C GLU A 179 -12.46 -10.21 1.01
N ALA A 180 -11.23 -9.74 1.09
CA ALA A 180 -10.20 -10.35 1.92
C ALA A 180 -10.04 -11.86 1.63
N SER A 181 -10.12 -12.23 0.37
CA SER A 181 -10.02 -13.60 -0.13
C SER A 181 -9.13 -13.66 -1.37
N ILE A 182 -8.25 -14.67 -1.43
CA ILE A 182 -7.38 -14.88 -2.59
C ILE A 182 -8.19 -15.13 -3.87
N THR A 183 -9.37 -15.74 -3.76
CA THR A 183 -10.27 -16.00 -4.88
C THR A 183 -11.10 -14.79 -5.27
N GLY A 184 -11.13 -13.74 -4.45
CA GLY A 184 -11.93 -12.53 -4.64
C GLY A 184 -11.33 -11.49 -5.59
N TYR A 185 -10.29 -11.81 -6.38
CA TYR A 185 -9.57 -10.83 -7.21
C TYR A 185 -10.49 -10.04 -8.15
N VAL A 186 -11.45 -10.70 -8.81
CA VAL A 186 -12.40 -10.05 -9.73
C VAL A 186 -13.38 -9.17 -8.97
N ALA A 187 -13.92 -9.66 -7.85
CA ALA A 187 -14.83 -8.89 -6.99
C ALA A 187 -14.13 -7.63 -6.43
N ASP A 188 -12.87 -7.76 -6.03
CA ASP A 188 -12.06 -6.64 -5.55
C ASP A 188 -11.79 -5.61 -6.66
N LYS A 189 -11.61 -6.03 -7.93
CA LYS A 189 -11.53 -5.10 -9.08
C LYS A 189 -12.80 -4.28 -9.25
N ASP A 190 -13.96 -4.88 -9.04
CA ASP A 190 -15.24 -4.17 -9.06
C ASP A 190 -15.38 -3.25 -7.84
N ALA A 191 -14.94 -3.69 -6.66
CA ALA A 191 -15.02 -2.92 -5.42
C ALA A 191 -14.13 -1.66 -5.45
N VAL A 192 -12.93 -1.72 -6.01
CA VAL A 192 -12.10 -0.52 -6.20
C VAL A 192 -12.73 0.43 -7.22
N THR A 193 -13.36 -0.10 -8.28
CA THR A 193 -14.07 0.72 -9.26
C THR A 193 -15.26 1.44 -8.62
N PHE A 194 -16.05 0.72 -7.83
CA PHE A 194 -17.16 1.26 -7.04
C PHE A 194 -16.71 2.38 -6.09
N SER A 195 -15.56 2.24 -5.45
CA SER A 195 -15.06 3.17 -4.44
C SER A 195 -14.37 4.42 -5.00
N ARG A 196 -14.12 4.47 -6.32
CA ARG A 196 -13.37 5.54 -6.99
C ARG A 196 -13.94 6.92 -6.69
N ASP A 197 -15.21 7.12 -6.89
CA ASP A 197 -15.84 8.44 -6.76
C ASP A 197 -15.86 8.90 -5.30
N ARG A 198 -15.93 7.97 -4.35
CA ARG A 198 -15.82 8.28 -2.92
C ARG A 198 -14.41 8.69 -2.52
N LEU A 199 -13.37 8.09 -3.11
CA LEU A 199 -12.00 8.59 -2.93
C LEU A 199 -11.83 10.00 -3.53
N VAL A 200 -12.44 10.27 -4.67
CA VAL A 200 -12.48 11.63 -5.27
C VAL A 200 -13.12 12.63 -4.34
N ASP A 201 -14.20 12.25 -3.63
CA ASP A 201 -14.87 13.11 -2.66
C ASP A 201 -13.95 13.43 -1.47
N VAL A 202 -13.29 12.41 -0.90
CA VAL A 202 -12.33 12.58 0.21
C VAL A 202 -11.17 13.49 -0.21
N LEU A 203 -10.56 13.25 -1.38
CA LEU A 203 -9.47 14.09 -1.87
C LEU A 203 -9.94 15.52 -2.18
N THR A 204 -11.17 15.69 -2.65
CA THR A 204 -11.77 17.01 -2.90
C THR A 204 -12.03 17.74 -1.60
N MET A 205 -12.55 17.06 -0.59
CA MET A 205 -12.78 17.59 0.75
C MET A 205 -11.48 18.18 1.33
N PHE A 206 -10.39 17.42 1.33
CA PHE A 206 -9.10 17.91 1.80
C PHE A 206 -8.50 18.97 0.88
N GLY A 207 -8.58 18.78 -0.44
CA GLY A 207 -7.98 19.67 -1.42
C GLY A 207 -8.59 21.08 -1.45
N ARG A 208 -9.83 21.23 -1.02
CA ARG A 208 -10.54 22.53 -0.94
C ARG A 208 -10.57 23.15 0.45
N ASP A 209 -10.10 22.41 1.46
CA ASP A 209 -10.00 22.96 2.80
C ASP A 209 -8.72 23.81 2.92
N SER A 210 -8.87 25.09 3.24
CA SER A 210 -7.76 26.04 3.39
C SER A 210 -6.90 25.75 4.63
N ARG A 211 -7.44 24.99 5.59
CA ARG A 211 -6.77 24.60 6.84
C ARG A 211 -5.86 23.39 6.64
N ILE A 212 -6.05 22.63 5.53
CA ILE A 212 -5.17 21.54 5.14
C ILE A 212 -3.97 22.08 4.35
N GLY A 213 -2.79 21.57 4.65
CA GLY A 213 -1.53 21.87 3.97
C GLY A 213 -1.25 20.95 2.79
N SER A 214 -0.25 20.10 2.92
CA SER A 214 0.11 19.08 1.95
C SER A 214 -0.81 17.86 2.07
N ILE A 215 -1.12 17.24 0.94
CA ILE A 215 -1.91 16.00 0.88
C ILE A 215 -1.07 14.95 0.15
N VAL A 216 -0.62 13.94 0.89
CA VAL A 216 0.03 12.77 0.31
C VAL A 216 -1.02 11.68 0.14
N VAL A 217 -1.17 11.11 -1.04
CA VAL A 217 -2.01 9.94 -1.27
C VAL A 217 -1.15 8.79 -1.73
N THR A 218 -1.13 7.72 -0.95
CA THR A 218 -0.35 6.51 -1.21
C THR A 218 -1.29 5.34 -1.47
N GLY A 219 -1.29 4.85 -2.71
CA GLY A 219 -1.94 3.58 -3.04
C GLY A 219 -0.96 2.43 -2.94
N HIS A 220 -1.42 1.27 -2.48
CA HIS A 220 -0.67 0.02 -2.48
C HIS A 220 -1.36 -1.03 -3.36
N SER A 221 -0.59 -1.71 -4.22
CA SER A 221 -1.07 -2.83 -5.04
C SER A 221 -2.31 -2.43 -5.89
N MET A 222 -3.45 -3.10 -5.71
CA MET A 222 -4.73 -2.73 -6.35
C MET A 222 -5.23 -1.34 -5.91
N GLY A 223 -4.89 -0.87 -4.72
CA GLY A 223 -5.16 0.51 -4.29
C GLY A 223 -4.45 1.56 -5.14
N CYS A 224 -3.36 1.21 -5.83
CA CYS A 224 -2.72 2.09 -6.82
C CYS A 224 -3.63 2.36 -8.01
N TRP A 225 -4.33 1.32 -8.48
CA TRP A 225 -5.30 1.47 -9.56
C TRP A 225 -6.42 2.43 -9.15
N LEU A 226 -6.96 2.25 -7.94
CA LEU A 226 -7.98 3.15 -7.38
C LEU A 226 -7.47 4.59 -7.28
N THR A 227 -6.26 4.77 -6.75
CA THR A 227 -5.63 6.10 -6.60
C THR A 227 -5.43 6.77 -7.96
N ALA A 228 -4.87 6.05 -8.95
CA ALA A 228 -4.67 6.59 -10.29
C ALA A 228 -5.99 6.96 -10.97
N GLU A 229 -7.03 6.12 -10.84
CA GLU A 229 -8.38 6.41 -11.36
C GLU A 229 -9.03 7.61 -10.66
N ALA A 230 -8.84 7.78 -9.35
CA ALA A 230 -9.35 8.94 -8.64
C ALA A 230 -8.67 10.24 -9.12
N VAL A 231 -7.34 10.24 -9.30
CA VAL A 231 -6.61 11.40 -9.84
C VAL A 231 -7.02 11.69 -11.28
N ARG A 232 -7.20 10.64 -12.09
CA ARG A 232 -7.73 10.76 -13.47
C ARG A 232 -9.13 11.37 -13.46
N GLN A 233 -10.01 10.96 -12.56
CA GLN A 233 -11.37 11.50 -12.44
C GLN A 233 -11.35 12.97 -11.98
N LEU A 234 -10.47 13.36 -11.05
CA LEU A 234 -10.26 14.76 -10.70
C LEU A 234 -9.87 15.59 -11.91
N ARG A 235 -8.99 15.08 -12.78
CA ARG A 235 -8.59 15.78 -14.01
C ARG A 235 -9.75 15.94 -14.99
N LEU A 236 -10.49 14.85 -15.26
CA LEU A 236 -11.64 14.85 -16.17
C LEU A 236 -12.76 15.79 -15.71
N THR A 237 -12.93 15.96 -14.41
CA THR A 237 -13.95 16.84 -13.82
C THR A 237 -13.43 18.25 -13.55
N GLY A 238 -12.24 18.60 -14.07
CA GLY A 238 -11.68 19.94 -13.99
C GLY A 238 -11.22 20.38 -12.58
N LYS A 239 -11.12 19.46 -11.61
CA LYS A 239 -10.70 19.76 -10.22
C LYS A 239 -9.17 19.91 -10.11
N ASN A 240 -8.61 20.76 -10.98
CA ASN A 240 -7.17 21.02 -11.02
C ASN A 240 -6.66 21.74 -9.76
N ASP A 241 -7.52 22.49 -9.08
CA ASP A 241 -7.26 23.09 -7.77
C ASP A 241 -6.90 22.04 -6.72
N VAL A 242 -7.61 20.92 -6.71
CA VAL A 242 -7.33 19.77 -5.83
C VAL A 242 -6.02 19.09 -6.24
N ILE A 243 -5.85 18.77 -7.54
CA ILE A 243 -4.67 18.06 -8.05
C ILE A 243 -3.36 18.76 -7.68
N ARG A 244 -3.29 20.10 -7.77
CA ARG A 244 -2.08 20.88 -7.41
C ARG A 244 -1.66 20.73 -5.95
N ARG A 245 -2.51 20.18 -5.09
CA ARG A 245 -2.22 19.96 -3.66
C ARG A 245 -1.83 18.53 -3.34
N LEU A 246 -1.93 17.62 -4.33
CA LEU A 246 -1.66 16.21 -4.14
C LEU A 246 -0.19 15.87 -4.40
N ARG A 247 0.35 15.02 -3.54
CA ARG A 247 1.55 14.21 -3.80
C ARG A 247 1.09 12.76 -3.95
N VAL A 248 1.27 12.19 -5.13
CA VAL A 248 0.75 10.84 -5.46
C VAL A 248 1.89 9.84 -5.43
N ILE A 249 1.72 8.79 -4.63
CA ILE A 249 2.66 7.67 -4.51
C ILE A 249 1.91 6.38 -4.84
N LEU A 250 2.45 5.61 -5.77
CA LEU A 250 1.92 4.30 -6.16
C LEU A 250 2.94 3.23 -5.78
N ALA A 251 2.63 2.45 -4.74
CA ALA A 251 3.51 1.44 -4.19
C ALA A 251 3.15 0.05 -4.73
N ALA A 252 4.10 -0.60 -5.43
CA ALA A 252 3.92 -1.90 -6.07
C ALA A 252 2.62 -2.00 -6.90
N PRO A 253 2.41 -1.11 -7.91
CA PRO A 253 1.13 -1.00 -8.60
C PRO A 253 0.70 -2.28 -9.32
N ASP A 254 -0.44 -2.86 -8.89
CA ASP A 254 -1.13 -3.92 -9.60
C ASP A 254 -2.01 -3.33 -10.71
N ILE A 255 -1.37 -2.67 -11.67
CA ILE A 255 -2.01 -2.03 -12.81
C ILE A 255 -1.39 -2.60 -14.10
N ASP A 256 -2.24 -2.96 -15.07
CA ASP A 256 -1.78 -3.29 -16.41
C ASP A 256 -1.03 -2.10 -17.02
N VAL A 257 0.09 -2.34 -17.71
CA VAL A 257 0.96 -1.27 -18.23
C VAL A 257 0.23 -0.40 -19.26
N ASP A 258 -0.64 -0.97 -20.10
CA ASP A 258 -1.37 -0.20 -21.10
C ASP A 258 -2.49 0.62 -20.46
N VAL A 259 -3.16 0.07 -19.43
CA VAL A 259 -4.13 0.82 -18.62
C VAL A 259 -3.45 2.00 -17.94
N PHE A 260 -2.29 1.79 -17.32
CA PHE A 260 -1.54 2.86 -16.66
C PHE A 260 -1.13 3.97 -17.65
N ARG A 261 -0.68 3.60 -18.85
CA ARG A 261 -0.37 4.58 -19.90
C ARG A 261 -1.60 5.44 -20.25
N ALA A 262 -2.78 4.81 -20.38
CA ALA A 262 -4.02 5.53 -20.64
C ALA A 262 -4.42 6.45 -19.47
N GLN A 263 -4.23 5.99 -18.22
CA GLN A 263 -4.47 6.81 -17.02
C GLN A 263 -3.56 8.03 -17.03
N VAL A 264 -2.27 7.84 -17.18
CA VAL A 264 -1.24 8.91 -17.14
C VAL A 264 -1.42 9.91 -18.28
N ALA A 265 -1.82 9.45 -19.47
CA ALA A 265 -2.12 10.33 -20.60
C ALA A 265 -3.24 11.35 -20.30
N VAL A 266 -4.22 10.97 -19.48
CA VAL A 266 -5.30 11.86 -19.03
C VAL A 266 -4.88 12.69 -17.81
N ILE A 267 -4.21 12.08 -16.83
CA ILE A 267 -3.75 12.77 -15.61
C ILE A 267 -2.82 13.92 -15.97
N GLY A 268 -1.92 13.70 -16.95
CA GLY A 268 -0.88 14.65 -17.33
C GLY A 268 0.21 14.79 -16.25
N PRO A 269 1.18 15.68 -16.45
CA PRO A 269 2.23 15.96 -15.49
C PRO A 269 1.65 16.47 -14.16
N LEU A 270 2.19 15.95 -13.06
CA LEU A 270 1.93 16.41 -11.70
C LEU A 270 3.13 17.20 -11.17
N ASP A 271 2.87 18.14 -10.26
CA ASP A 271 3.89 18.86 -9.51
C ASP A 271 3.55 18.81 -8.00
N PRO A 272 4.34 18.08 -7.18
CA PRO A 272 5.49 17.27 -7.58
C PRO A 272 5.13 16.05 -8.44
N PRO A 273 6.11 15.47 -9.17
CA PRO A 273 5.88 14.29 -10.00
C PRO A 273 5.28 13.12 -9.23
N MET A 274 4.39 12.36 -9.91
CA MET A 274 3.91 11.08 -9.38
C MET A 274 5.09 10.16 -9.12
N THR A 275 5.14 9.56 -7.92
CA THR A 275 6.17 8.60 -7.55
C THR A 275 5.63 7.17 -7.69
N VAL A 276 6.37 6.29 -8.34
CA VAL A 276 6.02 4.88 -8.52
C VAL A 276 7.12 4.02 -7.92
N LEU A 277 6.77 3.22 -6.90
CA LEU A 277 7.67 2.26 -6.27
C LEU A 277 7.52 0.91 -6.97
N VAL A 278 8.62 0.35 -7.45
CA VAL A 278 8.61 -0.91 -8.22
C VAL A 278 9.60 -1.92 -7.64
N SER A 279 9.31 -3.19 -7.84
CA SER A 279 10.19 -4.28 -7.47
C SER A 279 10.04 -5.42 -8.49
N LYS A 280 11.10 -5.69 -9.25
CA LYS A 280 11.10 -6.68 -10.33
C LYS A 280 10.82 -8.12 -9.85
N ASP A 281 11.17 -8.43 -8.61
CA ASP A 281 11.03 -9.73 -7.99
C ASP A 281 9.80 -9.86 -7.06
N ASP A 282 8.80 -8.99 -7.24
CA ASP A 282 7.52 -9.04 -6.55
C ASP A 282 6.71 -10.25 -7.03
N VAL A 283 6.52 -11.21 -6.12
CA VAL A 283 5.84 -12.48 -6.42
C VAL A 283 4.33 -12.30 -6.53
N ALA A 284 3.73 -11.41 -5.71
CA ALA A 284 2.28 -11.17 -5.77
C ALA A 284 1.87 -10.57 -7.12
N LEU A 285 2.67 -9.63 -7.65
CA LEU A 285 2.44 -9.07 -8.97
C LEU A 285 2.63 -10.09 -10.09
N SER A 286 3.57 -11.04 -9.94
CA SER A 286 3.73 -12.15 -10.89
C SER A 286 2.50 -13.07 -10.90
N VAL A 287 1.90 -13.34 -9.74
CA VAL A 287 0.62 -14.08 -9.64
C VAL A 287 -0.51 -13.29 -10.28
N SER A 288 -0.62 -11.99 -10.02
CA SER A 288 -1.60 -11.11 -10.66
C SER A 288 -1.45 -11.07 -12.18
N GLU A 289 -0.20 -11.01 -12.69
CA GLU A 289 0.11 -11.10 -14.12
C GLU A 289 -0.44 -12.40 -14.73
N PHE A 290 -0.22 -13.54 -14.05
CA PHE A 290 -0.71 -14.85 -14.51
C PHE A 290 -2.26 -14.89 -14.55
N ILE A 291 -2.94 -14.46 -13.48
CA ILE A 291 -4.41 -14.47 -13.39
C ILE A 291 -5.04 -13.60 -14.47
N SER A 292 -4.40 -12.51 -14.84
CA SER A 292 -4.90 -11.55 -15.83
C SER A 292 -4.43 -11.80 -17.26
N GLY A 293 -4.07 -13.04 -17.60
CA GLY A 293 -3.70 -13.43 -18.96
C GLY A 293 -2.30 -12.98 -19.37
N LYS A 294 -1.35 -13.01 -18.45
CA LYS A 294 0.08 -12.64 -18.65
C LYS A 294 0.27 -11.16 -19.03
N ARG A 295 -0.59 -10.29 -18.52
CA ARG A 295 -0.47 -8.84 -18.69
C ARG A 295 0.47 -8.25 -17.64
N LYS A 296 1.57 -7.65 -18.09
CA LYS A 296 2.61 -7.07 -17.23
C LYS A 296 2.05 -6.02 -16.28
N ARG A 297 2.52 -6.05 -15.04
CA ARG A 297 2.15 -5.10 -13.99
C ARG A 297 3.18 -3.99 -13.84
N VAL A 298 2.70 -2.77 -13.63
CA VAL A 298 3.56 -1.59 -13.48
C VAL A 298 4.54 -1.75 -12.31
N GLY A 299 4.08 -2.34 -11.19
CA GLY A 299 4.93 -2.53 -10.01
C GLY A 299 6.08 -3.54 -10.20
N ALA A 300 6.04 -4.38 -11.25
CA ALA A 300 7.07 -5.38 -11.57
C ALA A 300 7.87 -5.04 -12.84
N ILE A 301 7.83 -3.79 -13.31
CA ILE A 301 8.60 -3.38 -14.50
C ILE A 301 10.10 -3.38 -14.24
N ASP A 302 10.86 -3.64 -15.28
CA ASP A 302 12.32 -3.54 -15.27
C ASP A 302 12.77 -2.11 -15.60
N ILE A 303 13.20 -1.38 -14.59
CA ILE A 303 13.68 0.01 -14.75
C ILE A 303 14.99 0.12 -15.51
N THR A 304 15.72 -0.97 -15.72
CA THR A 304 16.94 -0.97 -16.55
C THR A 304 16.60 -0.92 -18.05
N ASN A 305 15.36 -1.19 -18.41
CA ASN A 305 14.89 -1.15 -19.80
C ASN A 305 14.82 0.31 -20.30
N PRO A 306 15.57 0.69 -21.36
CA PRO A 306 15.58 2.06 -21.87
C PRO A 306 14.18 2.58 -22.31
N ARG A 307 13.30 1.69 -22.79
CA ARG A 307 11.92 2.07 -23.17
C ARG A 307 11.08 2.48 -21.95
N VAL A 308 11.28 1.79 -20.82
CA VAL A 308 10.62 2.14 -19.55
C VAL A 308 11.11 3.50 -19.06
N GLN A 309 12.42 3.71 -19.10
CA GLN A 309 13.04 4.98 -18.71
C GLN A 309 12.52 6.14 -19.54
N GLU A 310 12.50 5.99 -20.87
CA GLU A 310 12.00 7.01 -21.78
C GLU A 310 10.49 7.29 -21.58
N ALA A 311 9.68 6.26 -21.31
CA ALA A 311 8.27 6.44 -21.02
C ALA A 311 8.05 7.20 -19.70
N ALA A 312 8.82 6.88 -18.65
CA ALA A 312 8.75 7.57 -17.36
C ALA A 312 9.14 9.05 -17.50
N LYS A 313 10.21 9.36 -18.26
CA LYS A 313 10.62 10.73 -18.56
C LYS A 313 9.53 11.53 -19.24
N ARG A 314 8.96 11.00 -20.33
CA ARG A 314 7.87 11.67 -21.08
C ARG A 314 6.64 11.92 -20.22
N ALA A 315 6.34 11.01 -19.30
CA ALA A 315 5.21 11.09 -18.42
C ALA A 315 5.44 11.94 -17.16
N HIS A 316 6.65 12.45 -16.94
CA HIS A 316 7.06 13.14 -15.72
C HIS A 316 6.78 12.33 -14.45
N ILE A 317 7.17 11.04 -14.47
CA ILE A 317 6.99 10.10 -13.35
C ILE A 317 8.35 9.81 -12.74
N LEU A 318 8.42 9.90 -11.41
CA LEU A 318 9.57 9.45 -10.63
C LEU A 318 9.41 7.95 -10.33
N VAL A 319 10.34 7.13 -10.80
CA VAL A 319 10.32 5.69 -10.53
C VAL A 319 11.44 5.35 -9.54
N LEU A 320 11.08 4.67 -8.46
CA LEU A 320 12.00 4.19 -7.43
C LEU A 320 11.98 2.66 -7.41
N ASP A 321 13.12 2.01 -7.65
CA ASP A 321 13.27 0.57 -7.46
C ASP A 321 13.56 0.28 -5.99
N ILE A 322 12.65 -0.43 -5.35
CA ILE A 322 12.73 -0.84 -3.95
C ILE A 322 13.10 -2.32 -3.81
N GLY A 323 13.51 -2.99 -4.89
CA GLY A 323 13.85 -4.42 -4.90
C GLY A 323 14.94 -4.83 -3.91
N ASN A 324 15.83 -3.89 -3.53
CA ASN A 324 16.89 -4.12 -2.55
C ASN A 324 16.45 -3.94 -1.09
N LEU A 325 15.25 -3.40 -0.85
CA LEU A 325 14.74 -3.27 0.51
C LEU A 325 14.31 -4.64 1.06
N PRO A 326 14.39 -4.86 2.37
CA PRO A 326 13.83 -6.05 3.02
C PRO A 326 12.35 -6.21 2.69
N ALA A 327 11.88 -7.44 2.65
CA ALA A 327 10.47 -7.78 2.61
C ALA A 327 10.12 -8.56 3.86
N ASN A 328 9.02 -8.23 4.51
CA ASN A 328 8.54 -8.95 5.69
C ASN A 328 7.52 -10.03 5.34
N ASP A 329 7.05 -10.05 4.07
CA ASP A 329 6.16 -11.07 3.54
C ASP A 329 6.88 -12.03 2.57
N THR A 330 6.35 -13.24 2.46
CA THR A 330 6.86 -14.29 1.55
C THR A 330 6.75 -13.89 0.08
N PHE A 331 5.80 -13.03 -0.25
CA PHE A 331 5.54 -12.55 -1.61
C PHE A 331 6.40 -11.37 -2.02
N ARG A 332 7.18 -10.80 -1.09
CA ARG A 332 8.04 -9.62 -1.31
C ARG A 332 7.25 -8.40 -1.80
N HIS A 333 5.98 -8.30 -1.40
CA HIS A 333 5.04 -7.29 -1.86
C HIS A 333 4.90 -6.12 -0.88
N ASP A 334 5.34 -6.29 0.36
CA ASP A 334 5.23 -5.30 1.43
C ASP A 334 6.47 -4.41 1.62
N ARG A 335 7.46 -4.50 0.74
CA ARG A 335 8.69 -3.67 0.80
C ARG A 335 8.43 -2.17 0.90
N PHE A 336 7.29 -1.71 0.42
CA PHE A 336 6.90 -0.30 0.54
C PHE A 336 6.78 0.14 2.01
N ALA A 337 6.52 -0.77 2.94
CA ALA A 337 6.43 -0.45 4.36
C ALA A 337 7.76 0.07 4.93
N GLU A 338 8.89 -0.40 4.41
CA GLU A 338 10.22 0.12 4.74
C GLU A 338 10.41 1.58 4.29
N MET A 339 9.71 1.97 3.22
CA MET A 339 9.79 3.35 2.72
C MET A 339 9.20 4.38 3.67
N ALA A 340 8.30 3.99 4.58
CA ALA A 340 7.68 4.93 5.53
C ALA A 340 8.71 5.65 6.41
N ALA A 341 9.72 4.91 6.87
CA ALA A 341 10.81 5.46 7.67
C ALA A 341 11.90 6.17 6.83
N LEU A 342 12.00 5.82 5.55
CA LEU A 342 13.01 6.36 4.63
C LEU A 342 12.53 7.59 3.86
N MET A 343 11.20 7.85 3.85
CA MET A 343 10.66 9.01 3.15
C MET A 343 11.08 10.30 3.86
N PRO A 344 11.91 11.14 3.22
CA PRO A 344 12.40 12.36 3.84
C PRO A 344 11.26 13.36 4.04
N ARG A 345 11.34 14.13 5.13
CA ARG A 345 10.43 15.27 5.39
C ARG A 345 10.52 16.33 4.29
N ASP A 346 11.72 16.48 3.69
CA ASP A 346 12.00 17.44 2.63
C ASP A 346 12.53 16.78 1.37
N ALA A 347 12.10 17.26 0.20
CA ALA A 347 12.51 16.75 -1.12
C ALA A 347 14.04 16.83 -1.38
N ASN A 348 14.79 17.56 -0.55
CA ASN A 348 16.24 17.72 -0.68
C ASN A 348 17.06 16.57 -0.05
N GLN A 349 16.47 15.66 0.73
CA GLN A 349 17.15 14.55 1.41
C GLN A 349 17.18 13.27 0.55
N ARG A 350 17.33 13.39 -0.76
CA ARG A 350 17.44 12.23 -1.68
C ARG A 350 18.68 11.35 -1.41
N GLY A 351 19.62 11.84 -0.61
CA GLY A 351 20.84 11.09 -0.20
C GLY A 351 20.52 9.85 0.61
N ASP A 352 19.56 9.93 1.51
CA ASP A 352 19.20 8.85 2.43
C ASP A 352 18.56 7.66 1.72
N LEU A 353 17.73 7.90 0.68
CA LEU A 353 17.16 6.86 -0.16
C LEU A 353 18.24 6.06 -0.92
N ARG A 354 19.32 6.71 -1.32
CA ARG A 354 20.44 6.05 -2.00
C ARG A 354 21.28 5.21 -1.04
N GLN A 355 21.48 5.68 0.19
CA GLN A 355 22.19 4.90 1.21
C GLN A 355 21.39 3.65 1.59
N ALA A 356 20.06 3.71 1.57
CA ALA A 356 19.19 2.57 1.77
C ALA A 356 19.14 1.58 0.57
N GLY A 357 19.88 1.85 -0.52
CA GLY A 357 19.92 0.99 -1.69
C GLY A 357 18.75 1.17 -2.67
N VAL A 358 17.96 2.23 -2.51
CA VAL A 358 16.86 2.56 -3.43
C VAL A 358 17.44 3.20 -4.69
N PHE A 359 17.15 2.61 -5.84
CA PHE A 359 17.53 3.17 -7.14
C PHE A 359 16.53 4.25 -7.56
N VAL A 360 17.00 5.50 -7.63
CA VAL A 360 16.20 6.65 -8.04
C VAL A 360 16.42 6.93 -9.51
N PHE A 361 15.38 6.80 -10.31
CA PHE A 361 15.38 7.23 -11.70
C PHE A 361 14.79 8.65 -11.78
N ASP A 362 15.66 9.65 -11.96
CA ASP A 362 15.23 11.05 -12.06
C ASP A 362 14.93 11.45 -13.50
N THR A 363 13.80 12.13 -13.71
CA THR A 363 13.33 12.61 -15.01
C THR A 363 14.18 13.76 -15.58
N VAL A 364 15.09 14.35 -14.78
CA VAL A 364 15.89 15.54 -15.14
C VAL A 364 17.26 15.19 -15.72
N GLY A 365 17.54 13.94 -16.09
CA GLY A 365 18.67 13.65 -17.00
C GLY A 365 19.94 13.10 -16.37
N ALA A 366 19.93 12.61 -15.13
CA ALA A 366 21.07 11.89 -14.57
C ALA A 366 20.66 10.48 -14.12
N THR A 367 21.12 9.47 -14.84
CA THR A 367 21.16 8.09 -14.35
C THR A 367 22.18 8.06 -13.21
N LEU A 368 21.70 8.14 -11.96
CA LEU A 368 22.58 8.07 -10.81
C LEU A 368 22.70 6.61 -10.40
N ALA A 369 23.81 6.00 -10.83
CA ALA A 369 24.17 4.63 -10.52
C ALA A 369 24.17 4.39 -9.01
N SER A 370 23.65 3.23 -8.59
CA SER A 370 23.80 2.70 -7.23
C SER A 370 25.29 2.68 -6.86
N PRO A 371 25.69 3.00 -5.61
CA PRO A 371 27.08 2.94 -5.18
C PRO A 371 27.73 1.55 -5.37
N PHE A 372 26.93 0.49 -5.48
CA PHE A 372 27.42 -0.87 -5.75
C PHE A 372 27.95 -1.09 -7.18
N THR A 373 27.55 -0.29 -8.17
CA THR A 373 28.11 -0.39 -9.54
C THR A 373 29.41 0.37 -9.72
N LEU A 374 29.78 1.26 -8.80
CA LEU A 374 31.07 1.95 -8.81
C LEU A 374 32.21 1.09 -8.23
N ALA A 375 31.92 0.24 -7.24
CA ALA A 375 32.91 -0.66 -6.64
C ALA A 375 33.42 -1.74 -7.61
N SER A 376 32.59 -2.22 -8.54
CA SER A 376 33.01 -3.22 -9.53
C SER A 376 33.90 -2.64 -10.67
N ARG A 377 33.92 -1.32 -10.88
CA ARG A 377 34.77 -0.67 -11.86
C ARG A 377 36.17 -0.28 -11.33
N VAL A 378 36.32 -0.17 -10.01
CA VAL A 378 37.59 0.20 -9.38
C VAL A 378 38.50 -1.00 -9.14
N VAL A 379 37.94 -2.23 -9.09
CA VAL A 379 38.71 -3.48 -8.88
C VAL A 379 39.19 -4.11 -10.20
N GLY A 380 38.71 -3.63 -11.36
CA GLY A 380 39.08 -4.16 -12.69
C GLY A 380 40.17 -3.36 -13.47
N GLY A 381 40.76 -2.36 -12.85
CA GLY A 381 41.73 -1.48 -13.53
C GLY A 381 43.11 -1.45 -12.86
N GLY A 382 43.78 -2.58 -12.77
CA GLY A 382 45.15 -2.65 -12.28
C GLY A 382 45.84 -3.92 -12.74
N GLY A 383 46.50 -3.88 -13.87
CA GLY A 383 47.41 -4.96 -14.30
C GLY A 383 47.58 -5.04 -15.80
N SER A 384 48.50 -4.30 -16.35
CA SER A 384 49.43 -4.76 -17.38
C SER A 384 50.44 -3.69 -17.67
N GLU A 385 51.63 -3.88 -17.21
CA GLU A 385 52.77 -3.85 -18.09
C GLU A 385 53.01 -5.22 -18.58
#